data_305d68acf2ca04e894399387d28983a8
#
_entry.id   305d68acf2ca04e894399387d28983a8
#
_cell.length_a   1.000
_cell.length_b   1.000
_cell.length_c   1.000
_cell.angle_alpha   90.00
_cell.angle_beta   90.00
_cell.angle_gamma   90.00
#
_symmetry.space_group_name_H-M   'P 1'
#
loop_
_entity.id
_entity.type
_entity.pdbx_description
1 polymer ?
#
loop_
_entity_poly.entity_id
_entity_poly.type
_entity_poly.pdbx_seq_one_letter_code
_entity_poly.pdbx_strand_id
1 'polypeptide(L)' 'MQATAYTYDPETRSGSVLLDDGTPVEFGAEAFEAGGLRLLRPGQRVRIETEGAPGALRITLVTLQTF' A
#
# COMPACT_ATOMS: atom_id res chain seq x y z
N MET A 1 -6.65 2.60 -7.46
CA MET A 1 -5.95 1.37 -7.89
C MET A 1 -6.02 0.34 -6.79
N GLN A 2 -6.23 -0.91 -7.13
CA GLN A 2 -6.26 -1.99 -6.16
C GLN A 2 -4.95 -2.74 -6.13
N ALA A 3 -4.61 -3.27 -4.96
CA ALA A 3 -3.40 -4.05 -4.77
C ALA A 3 -3.61 -5.04 -3.64
N THR A 4 -2.62 -5.89 -3.40
CA THR A 4 -2.64 -6.85 -2.31
C THR A 4 -1.51 -6.53 -1.35
N ALA A 5 -1.81 -6.42 -0.07
CA ALA A 5 -0.79 -6.19 0.94
C ALA A 5 0.21 -7.35 0.93
N TYR A 6 1.49 -7.04 0.84
CA TYR A 6 2.54 -8.05 0.78
C TYR A 6 3.33 -8.13 2.08
N THR A 7 3.88 -6.99 2.52
CA THR A 7 4.59 -6.92 3.80
C THR A 7 4.12 -5.70 4.57
N TYR A 8 4.26 -5.76 5.89
CA TYR A 8 3.94 -4.63 6.75
C TYR A 8 4.77 -4.72 8.03
N ASP A 9 5.39 -3.62 8.40
CA ASP A 9 6.15 -3.48 9.63
C ASP A 9 5.43 -2.50 10.56
N PRO A 10 4.85 -2.98 11.67
CA PRO A 10 4.11 -2.11 12.59
C PRO A 10 5.00 -1.11 13.34
N GLU A 11 6.30 -1.37 13.44
CA GLU A 11 7.20 -0.45 14.11
C GLU A 11 7.44 0.81 13.29
N THR A 12 7.64 0.65 12.00
CA THR A 12 7.88 1.78 11.09
C THR A 12 6.62 2.25 10.38
N ARG A 13 5.53 1.45 10.48
CA ARG A 13 4.27 1.67 9.76
C ARG A 13 4.45 1.73 8.26
N SER A 14 5.42 1.00 7.78
CA SER A 14 5.71 0.92 6.36
C SER A 14 5.61 -0.52 5.88
N GLY A 15 5.59 -0.71 4.58
CA GLY A 15 5.52 -2.03 4.01
C GLY A 15 5.48 -1.97 2.49
N SER A 16 4.96 -3.02 1.88
CA SER A 16 4.83 -3.07 0.44
C SER A 16 3.54 -3.76 0.04
N VAL A 17 3.11 -3.47 -1.17
CA VAL A 17 1.95 -4.11 -1.79
C VAL A 17 2.36 -4.72 -3.12
N LEU A 18 1.60 -5.71 -3.56
CA LEU A 18 1.75 -6.26 -4.91
C LEU A 18 0.63 -5.70 -5.78
N LEU A 19 1.00 -5.12 -6.90
CA LEU A 19 0.04 -4.69 -7.90
C LEU A 19 -0.57 -5.93 -8.57
N ASP A 20 -1.64 -5.73 -9.31
CA ASP A 20 -2.33 -6.85 -9.97
C ASP A 20 -1.45 -7.58 -10.98
N ASP A 21 -0.40 -6.93 -11.49
CA ASP A 21 0.58 -7.57 -12.38
C ASP A 21 1.73 -8.25 -11.64
N GLY A 22 1.71 -8.23 -10.30
CA GLY A 22 2.75 -8.83 -9.47
C GLY A 22 3.91 -7.91 -9.13
N THR A 23 3.87 -6.65 -9.53
CA THR A 23 4.95 -5.69 -9.25
C THR A 23 4.88 -5.25 -7.79
N PRO A 24 5.96 -5.39 -7.00
CA PRO A 24 5.96 -4.88 -5.63
C PRO A 24 6.22 -3.38 -5.61
N VAL A 25 5.46 -2.65 -4.78
CA VAL A 25 5.65 -1.21 -4.57
C VAL A 25 5.65 -0.94 -3.08
N GLU A 26 6.65 -0.21 -2.60
CA GLU A 26 6.76 0.12 -1.19
C GLU A 26 5.94 1.36 -0.85
N PHE A 27 5.45 1.40 0.38
CA PHE A 27 4.78 2.58 0.93
C PHE A 27 5.38 2.92 2.30
N GLY A 28 5.35 4.19 2.63
CA GLY A 28 5.83 4.67 3.94
C GLY A 28 4.69 4.95 4.91
N ALA A 29 5.07 5.36 6.11
CA ALA A 29 4.12 5.66 7.18
C ALA A 29 3.11 6.74 6.77
N GLU A 30 3.54 7.73 5.99
CA GLU A 30 2.64 8.79 5.55
C GLU A 30 1.46 8.28 4.74
N ALA A 31 1.73 7.37 3.80
CA ALA A 31 0.67 6.78 2.98
C ALA A 31 -0.26 5.91 3.83
N PHE A 32 0.31 5.18 4.77
CA PHE A 32 -0.45 4.33 5.67
C PHE A 32 -1.38 5.16 6.56
N GLU A 33 -0.86 6.21 7.14
CA GLU A 33 -1.63 7.09 8.02
C GLU A 33 -2.69 7.88 7.25
N ALA A 34 -2.39 8.29 6.03
CA ALA A 34 -3.35 9.01 5.19
C ALA A 34 -4.61 8.17 4.92
N GLY A 35 -4.49 6.86 4.86
CA GLY A 35 -5.62 5.97 4.67
C GLY A 35 -6.40 5.65 5.94
N GLY A 36 -5.94 6.11 7.10
CA GLY A 36 -6.61 5.88 8.37
C GLY A 36 -6.49 4.46 8.90
N LEU A 37 -5.58 3.68 8.37
CA LEU A 37 -5.39 2.31 8.82
C LEU A 37 -4.58 2.26 10.10
N ARG A 38 -4.84 1.23 10.91
CA ARG A 38 -4.08 0.96 12.12
C ARG A 38 -3.21 -0.28 12.01
N LEU A 39 -3.64 -1.22 11.19
CA LEU A 39 -2.94 -2.47 10.99
C LEU A 39 -3.22 -2.97 9.58
N LEU A 40 -2.20 -3.56 8.97
CA LEU A 40 -2.32 -4.16 7.66
C LEU A 40 -1.76 -5.58 7.73
N ARG A 41 -2.49 -6.53 7.15
CA ARG A 41 -2.08 -7.93 7.14
C ARG A 41 -1.66 -8.36 5.74
N PRO A 42 -0.58 -9.13 5.60
CA PRO A 42 -0.22 -9.71 4.31
C PRO A 42 -1.38 -10.50 3.70
N GLY A 43 -1.59 -10.32 2.41
CA GLY A 43 -2.67 -10.98 1.69
C GLY A 43 -3.97 -10.21 1.64
N GLN A 44 -4.08 -9.12 2.39
CA GLN A 44 -5.28 -8.31 2.41
C GLN A 44 -5.38 -7.43 1.17
N ARG A 45 -6.58 -7.31 0.60
CA ARG A 45 -6.81 -6.40 -0.53
C ARG A 45 -6.86 -4.96 -0.02
N VAL A 46 -6.15 -4.10 -0.72
CA VAL A 46 -6.10 -2.68 -0.38
C VAL A 46 -6.36 -1.83 -1.61
N ARG A 47 -6.81 -0.62 -1.36
CA ARG A 47 -6.89 0.41 -2.38
C ARG A 47 -5.74 1.37 -2.15
N ILE A 48 -5.03 1.70 -3.22
CA ILE A 48 -3.91 2.63 -3.14
C ILE A 48 -4.10 3.78 -4.12
N GLU A 49 -3.52 4.91 -3.78
CA GLU A 49 -3.34 6.01 -4.71
C GLU A 49 -1.85 6.20 -4.94
N THR A 50 -1.49 6.47 -6.17
CA THR A 50 -0.09 6.57 -6.56
C THR A 50 0.17 7.87 -7.27
N GLU A 51 1.45 8.27 -7.24
CA GLU A 51 1.94 9.45 -7.90
C GLU A 51 3.25 9.10 -8.58
N GLY A 52 3.53 9.74 -9.73
CA GLY A 52 4.76 9.50 -10.47
C GLY A 52 4.54 8.70 -11.74
N ALA A 53 5.64 8.45 -12.45
CA ALA A 53 5.65 7.76 -13.73
C ALA A 53 5.83 6.26 -13.56
N PRO A 54 5.46 5.45 -14.57
CA PRO A 54 5.78 4.01 -14.55
C PRO A 54 7.27 3.78 -14.30
N GLY A 55 7.57 2.86 -13.37
CA GLY A 55 8.94 2.59 -12.95
C GLY A 55 9.43 3.46 -11.81
N ALA A 56 8.69 4.53 -11.47
CA ALA A 56 8.99 5.42 -10.35
C ALA A 56 7.73 5.76 -9.56
N LEU A 57 6.82 4.80 -9.42
CA LEU A 57 5.57 5.01 -8.70
C LEU A 57 5.81 5.15 -7.21
N ARG A 58 5.10 6.12 -6.62
CA ARG A 58 5.12 6.35 -5.19
C ARG A 58 3.69 6.25 -4.67
N ILE A 59 3.48 5.46 -3.65
CA ILE A 59 2.16 5.34 -3.04
C ILE A 59 1.97 6.50 -2.08
N THR A 60 0.87 7.22 -2.26
CA THR A 60 0.53 8.37 -1.44
C THR A 60 -0.59 8.08 -0.45
N LEU A 61 -1.32 6.98 -0.66
CA LEU A 61 -2.41 6.59 0.23
C LEU A 61 -2.63 5.09 0.13
N VAL A 62 -2.82 4.45 1.28
CA VAL A 62 -3.20 3.04 1.38
C VAL A 62 -4.42 2.94 2.28
N THR A 63 -5.47 2.30 1.80
CA THR A 63 -6.67 2.06 2.61
C THR A 63 -7.24 0.69 2.29
N LEU A 64 -8.14 0.20 3.15
CA LEU A 64 -8.77 -1.08 2.90
C LEU A 64 -9.71 -0.99 1.70
N GLN A 65 -9.69 -2.06 0.89
CA GLN A 65 -10.66 -2.17 -0.19
C GLN A 65 -12.00 -2.60 0.41
N THR A 66 -13.01 -1.75 0.27
CA THR A 66 -14.37 -2.05 0.73
C THR A 66 -15.30 -2.15 -0.47
N PHE A 67 -16.35 -2.91 -0.28
CA PHE A 67 -17.35 -3.14 -1.34
C PHE A 67 -18.65 -2.45 -1.00
#